data_9c3e497b3ce36bd679d332e43756ba0b
#
_entry.id   9c3e497b3ce36bd679d332e43756ba0b
#
_cell.length_a   1.000
_cell.length_b   1.000
_cell.length_c   1.000
_cell.angle_alpha   90.00
_cell.angle_beta   90.00
_cell.angle_gamma   90.00
#
_symmetry.space_group_name_H-M   'P 1'
#
loop_
_entity.id
_entity.type
_entity.pdbx_description
1 polymer ?
#
loop_
_entity_poly.entity_id
_entity_poly.type
_entity_poly.pdbx_seq_one_letter_code
_entity_poly.pdbx_strand_id
1 'polypeptide(L)'
;MMKKRWIAFLLVLLLLIPSAALAEETQPSSKTVYFTLSNDGVPVLGADGETVLTHVKVTVTYFDLGSYGLSDFYRYEAASFEEGGGYIGDEVIQQPTVLHLYIYMLEKYCLGLDDSECMNGSSDLLNQTPDAVMDCNGNDITGGMKALNITGSSCSMYMQQFWGHDENLMYYINHQYPLQAAGWGSTADYILLEDGMTVDVAMFTDWSFWNDGGAFGFFDRDEYYVQAGASVEFSVLKTETIACEDGSSYESKPLENVDVKLYDATGTEEIDWIGTTDASGVVRYTFEQSKVTPGDYMLMGLDQNLGTSDARYAPATAIVHVVESLEPLTGVTLDRTSCELAPAEPLKLIATVTPENAAGLTYQWTSSNEEVAHVSDIGVVKTFQGGETDITCTVTDAAGNSFSATCHVTVRESVSVESVTLDRKLTELRVGDTLKLNQTVFPENASQKSCQWKSSDLSIVHVDHLGNLTAKANGVATITVTTDDGSKTAVCRVAVGKKFGDVNSDGKIDTTDAMYILQFAIGKASEDMDAEVADTNGDGVTDTTDAMLILQYAVGMISEFEQ
;
A
#
# COMPACT_ATOMS: atom_id res chain seq x y z
N MET A 1 76.95 -25.50 -8.66
CA MET A 1 76.61 -25.20 -10.04
C MET A 1 75.24 -25.77 -10.36
N MET A 2 74.33 -24.89 -10.88
CA MET A 2 73.05 -25.21 -11.52
C MET A 2 71.94 -25.83 -10.67
N LYS A 3 71.20 -24.98 -10.03
CA LYS A 3 69.78 -25.14 -9.73
C LYS A 3 69.03 -24.01 -10.46
N LYS A 4 68.33 -24.33 -11.51
CA LYS A 4 67.28 -23.46 -12.10
C LYS A 4 66.32 -24.32 -12.91
N ARG A 5 65.01 -23.99 -12.77
CA ARG A 5 63.90 -24.31 -13.65
C ARG A 5 63.14 -25.62 -13.35
N TRP A 6 62.19 -25.49 -12.44
CA TRP A 6 60.92 -26.23 -12.48
C TRP A 6 59.89 -25.44 -11.68
N ILE A 7 59.50 -24.25 -12.16
CA ILE A 7 58.34 -23.47 -11.71
C ILE A 7 57.80 -22.79 -12.96
N ALA A 8 57.13 -23.48 -13.84
CA ALA A 8 56.47 -22.88 -14.97
C ALA A 8 55.48 -23.84 -15.68
N PHE A 9 54.82 -24.75 -14.96
CA PHE A 9 53.82 -25.61 -15.61
C PHE A 9 52.60 -25.91 -14.75
N LEU A 10 52.29 -25.06 -13.77
CA LEU A 10 51.09 -25.24 -12.93
C LEU A 10 50.15 -24.04 -12.98
N LEU A 11 50.22 -23.23 -14.02
CA LEU A 11 49.42 -22.00 -14.12
C LEU A 11 48.56 -21.90 -15.39
N VAL A 12 48.28 -23.00 -16.08
CA VAL A 12 47.49 -23.01 -17.31
C VAL A 12 46.33 -24.01 -17.28
N LEU A 13 46.03 -24.64 -16.17
CA LEU A 13 44.89 -25.58 -16.08
C LEU A 13 43.76 -25.11 -15.15
N LEU A 14 43.67 -23.79 -14.88
CA LEU A 14 42.63 -23.19 -14.04
C LEU A 14 41.74 -22.16 -14.79
N LEU A 15 41.70 -22.25 -16.11
CA LEU A 15 40.96 -21.29 -16.95
C LEU A 15 39.95 -21.93 -17.92
N LEU A 16 39.41 -23.12 -17.56
CA LEU A 16 38.29 -23.71 -18.28
C LEU A 16 37.31 -24.41 -17.32
N ILE A 17 36.96 -23.73 -16.23
CA ILE A 17 35.68 -23.99 -15.57
C ILE A 17 34.77 -22.94 -16.16
N PRO A 18 33.71 -23.28 -16.91
CA PRO A 18 32.68 -22.31 -17.21
C PRO A 18 32.18 -21.81 -15.86
N SER A 19 32.25 -20.52 -15.62
CA SER A 19 31.52 -19.87 -14.56
C SER A 19 30.04 -20.10 -14.87
N ALA A 20 29.49 -21.23 -14.46
CA ALA A 20 28.13 -21.26 -14.04
C ALA A 20 28.13 -20.25 -12.88
N ALA A 21 27.66 -19.04 -13.15
CA ALA A 21 27.16 -18.17 -12.12
C ALA A 21 26.14 -19.05 -11.38
N LEU A 22 26.51 -19.53 -10.19
CA LEU A 22 25.53 -19.90 -9.20
C LEU A 22 24.77 -18.58 -9.02
N ALA A 23 23.56 -18.51 -9.56
CA ALA A 23 22.59 -17.57 -9.08
C ALA A 23 22.61 -17.81 -7.55
N GLU A 24 23.09 -16.85 -6.77
CA GLU A 24 22.76 -16.80 -5.35
C GLU A 24 21.23 -16.86 -5.34
N GLU A 25 20.67 -17.95 -4.83
CA GLU A 25 19.28 -17.97 -4.43
C GLU A 25 19.20 -16.87 -3.37
N THR A 26 18.75 -15.70 -3.78
CA THR A 26 18.43 -14.61 -2.84
C THR A 26 17.35 -15.19 -1.95
N GLN A 27 17.66 -15.38 -0.67
CA GLN A 27 16.66 -15.78 0.32
C GLN A 27 15.53 -14.78 0.27
N PRO A 28 14.27 -15.22 0.31
CA PRO A 28 13.13 -14.30 0.31
C PRO A 28 13.28 -13.31 1.46
N SER A 29 12.97 -12.05 1.21
CA SER A 29 13.13 -10.99 2.19
C SER A 29 12.14 -11.19 3.34
N SER A 30 12.56 -10.89 4.57
CA SER A 30 11.73 -10.97 5.77
C SER A 30 11.74 -9.62 6.46
N LYS A 31 10.60 -9.25 7.06
CA LYS A 31 10.44 -8.02 7.83
C LYS A 31 9.78 -8.31 9.17
N THR A 32 10.23 -7.62 10.21
CA THR A 32 9.68 -7.71 11.55
C THR A 32 8.89 -6.46 11.86
N VAL A 33 7.61 -6.63 12.13
CA VAL A 33 6.64 -5.55 12.33
C VAL A 33 5.81 -5.77 13.59
N TYR A 34 5.04 -4.78 14.00
CA TYR A 34 4.11 -4.85 15.12
C TYR A 34 2.68 -4.72 14.60
N PHE A 35 1.80 -5.60 15.06
CA PHE A 35 0.41 -5.66 14.62
C PHE A 35 -0.56 -5.47 15.78
N THR A 36 -1.57 -4.62 15.58
CA THR A 36 -2.69 -4.42 16.51
C THR A 36 -4.01 -4.63 15.79
N LEU A 37 -4.95 -5.33 16.43
CA LEU A 37 -6.32 -5.51 15.96
C LEU A 37 -7.33 -5.22 17.06
N SER A 38 -8.32 -4.38 16.75
CA SER A 38 -9.42 -4.07 17.65
C SER A 38 -10.77 -4.13 16.94
N ASN A 39 -11.84 -4.30 17.73
CA ASN A 39 -13.23 -4.14 17.30
C ASN A 39 -13.96 -3.19 18.25
N ASP A 40 -14.55 -2.12 17.75
CA ASP A 40 -15.18 -1.07 18.56
C ASP A 40 -14.29 -0.62 19.75
N GLY A 41 -12.98 -0.46 19.49
CA GLY A 41 -11.99 -0.05 20.47
C GLY A 41 -11.53 -1.14 21.43
N VAL A 42 -12.08 -2.36 21.40
CA VAL A 42 -11.65 -3.49 22.25
C VAL A 42 -10.63 -4.33 21.49
N PRO A 43 -9.46 -4.64 22.09
CA PRO A 43 -8.52 -5.58 21.50
C PRO A 43 -9.15 -6.96 21.22
N VAL A 44 -8.78 -7.56 20.10
CA VAL A 44 -9.26 -8.89 19.67
C VAL A 44 -8.31 -9.97 20.19
N LEU A 45 -8.86 -11.14 20.54
CA LEU A 45 -8.08 -12.33 20.90
C LEU A 45 -7.75 -13.17 19.67
N GLY A 46 -6.59 -13.81 19.69
CA GLY A 46 -6.25 -14.86 18.76
C GLY A 46 -7.16 -16.09 18.93
N ALA A 47 -7.17 -16.99 17.95
CA ALA A 47 -7.94 -18.25 17.98
C ALA A 47 -7.58 -19.18 19.15
N ASP A 48 -6.41 -18.99 19.77
CA ASP A 48 -6.02 -19.67 21.00
C ASP A 48 -6.81 -19.20 22.23
N GLY A 49 -7.53 -18.06 22.12
CA GLY A 49 -8.28 -17.43 23.20
C GLY A 49 -7.43 -16.82 24.31
N GLU A 50 -6.11 -16.74 24.10
CA GLU A 50 -5.12 -16.26 25.08
C GLU A 50 -4.31 -15.08 24.55
N THR A 51 -3.92 -15.09 23.27
CA THR A 51 -3.10 -14.03 22.66
C THR A 51 -3.94 -12.78 22.40
N VAL A 52 -3.61 -11.69 23.08
CA VAL A 52 -4.18 -10.36 22.81
C VAL A 52 -3.49 -9.76 21.59
N LEU A 53 -4.26 -9.37 20.56
CA LEU A 53 -3.71 -8.84 19.32
C LEU A 53 -3.42 -7.34 19.43
N THR A 54 -2.55 -6.97 20.38
CA THR A 54 -2.06 -5.62 20.60
C THR A 54 -0.54 -5.61 20.54
N HIS A 55 0.01 -4.78 19.68
CA HIS A 55 1.47 -4.62 19.52
C HIS A 55 2.22 -5.96 19.38
N VAL A 56 1.59 -6.92 18.70
CA VAL A 56 2.14 -8.26 18.50
C VAL A 56 3.30 -8.19 17.53
N LYS A 57 4.50 -8.56 18.02
CA LYS A 57 5.70 -8.61 17.19
C LYS A 57 5.69 -9.84 16.29
N VAL A 58 5.71 -9.64 14.99
CA VAL A 58 5.68 -10.71 13.98
C VAL A 58 6.76 -10.51 12.93
N THR A 59 7.32 -11.63 12.44
CA THR A 59 8.24 -11.62 11.31
C THR A 59 7.55 -12.26 10.11
N VAL A 60 7.37 -11.47 9.04
CA VAL A 60 6.73 -11.90 7.80
C VAL A 60 7.80 -12.08 6.74
N THR A 61 7.88 -13.27 6.18
CA THR A 61 8.74 -13.59 5.03
C THR A 61 7.90 -13.51 3.76
N TYR A 62 8.47 -12.97 2.68
CA TYR A 62 7.80 -12.96 1.39
C TYR A 62 7.41 -14.39 0.95
N PHE A 63 6.21 -14.51 0.42
CA PHE A 63 5.68 -15.73 -0.22
C PHE A 63 4.85 -15.36 -1.46
N ASP A 64 4.73 -16.29 -2.41
CA ASP A 64 3.96 -16.06 -3.63
C ASP A 64 2.46 -16.03 -3.33
N LEU A 65 1.83 -14.87 -3.52
CA LEU A 65 0.37 -14.68 -3.36
C LEU A 65 -0.45 -15.49 -4.38
N GLY A 66 0.15 -15.91 -5.49
CA GLY A 66 -0.45 -16.84 -6.43
C GLY A 66 -0.83 -18.18 -5.80
N SER A 67 -0.11 -18.61 -4.75
CA SER A 67 -0.45 -19.81 -3.99
C SER A 67 -1.82 -19.71 -3.28
N TYR A 68 -2.34 -18.49 -3.08
CA TYR A 68 -3.67 -18.21 -2.53
C TYR A 68 -4.73 -17.90 -3.62
N GLY A 69 -4.39 -18.06 -4.89
CA GLY A 69 -5.26 -17.69 -6.00
C GLY A 69 -5.37 -16.19 -6.25
N LEU A 70 -4.44 -15.39 -5.71
CA LEU A 70 -4.40 -13.95 -5.87
C LEU A 70 -3.51 -13.47 -7.03
N SER A 71 -2.86 -14.39 -7.77
CA SER A 71 -1.94 -14.06 -8.86
C SER A 71 -2.58 -13.27 -10.01
N ASP A 72 -3.86 -13.46 -10.27
CA ASP A 72 -4.59 -12.74 -11.32
C ASP A 72 -4.85 -11.27 -10.94
N PHE A 73 -4.78 -10.96 -9.66
CA PHE A 73 -5.00 -9.64 -9.11
C PHE A 73 -3.69 -8.87 -8.85
N TYR A 74 -2.53 -9.54 -9.01
CA TYR A 74 -1.35 -9.15 -8.29
C TYR A 74 -0.07 -9.41 -9.08
N ARG A 75 0.54 -8.36 -9.55
CA ARG A 75 1.89 -8.37 -10.12
C ARG A 75 2.60 -7.09 -9.72
N TYR A 76 3.73 -7.22 -9.06
CA TYR A 76 4.58 -6.09 -8.70
C TYR A 76 5.73 -5.95 -9.66
N GLU A 77 6.11 -4.71 -9.92
CA GLU A 77 7.39 -4.37 -10.46
C GLU A 77 8.18 -3.46 -9.53
N ALA A 78 9.47 -3.68 -9.45
CA ALA A 78 10.39 -2.86 -8.66
C ALA A 78 10.28 -1.38 -9.04
N ALA A 79 10.21 -1.07 -10.33
CA ALA A 79 10.08 0.29 -10.85
C ALA A 79 8.79 1.00 -10.38
N SER A 80 7.71 0.28 -10.14
CA SER A 80 6.44 0.90 -9.78
C SER A 80 6.39 1.43 -8.36
N PHE A 81 7.10 0.81 -7.43
CA PHE A 81 7.24 1.32 -6.07
C PHE A 81 8.18 2.52 -6.00
N GLU A 82 9.29 2.47 -6.76
CA GLU A 82 10.24 3.55 -6.85
C GLU A 82 9.69 4.79 -7.55
N GLU A 83 8.68 4.63 -8.41
CA GLU A 83 8.10 5.71 -9.23
C GLU A 83 6.73 6.20 -8.75
N GLY A 84 6.28 5.80 -7.55
CA GLY A 84 5.07 6.36 -6.93
C GLY A 84 3.76 5.73 -7.38
N GLY A 85 3.76 4.45 -7.70
CA GLY A 85 2.53 3.67 -7.73
C GLY A 85 2.01 3.30 -9.10
N GLY A 86 2.28 2.14 -9.49
CA GLY A 86 1.67 1.49 -10.61
C GLY A 86 2.44 0.23 -10.97
N TYR A 87 1.74 -0.70 -11.56
CA TYR A 87 2.35 -1.92 -12.07
C TYR A 87 2.88 -1.66 -13.46
N ILE A 88 4.17 -1.82 -13.65
CA ILE A 88 4.79 -1.77 -14.97
C ILE A 88 5.75 -2.95 -15.07
N GLY A 89 5.46 -3.96 -15.93
CA GLY A 89 6.33 -5.03 -16.36
C GLY A 89 6.13 -6.39 -15.67
N ASP A 90 7.13 -7.26 -15.79
CA ASP A 90 7.00 -8.68 -15.46
C ASP A 90 7.82 -9.14 -14.24
N GLU A 91 8.51 -8.23 -13.56
CA GLU A 91 9.38 -8.55 -12.43
C GLU A 91 8.64 -8.33 -11.10
N VAL A 92 8.47 -9.39 -10.34
CA VAL A 92 7.80 -9.37 -9.03
C VAL A 92 8.79 -8.95 -7.96
N ILE A 93 8.46 -7.93 -7.17
CA ILE A 93 9.22 -7.57 -5.99
C ILE A 93 9.04 -8.66 -4.93
N GLN A 94 10.11 -9.39 -4.62
CA GLN A 94 10.09 -10.43 -3.60
C GLN A 94 10.28 -9.84 -2.20
N GLN A 95 9.40 -8.91 -1.83
CA GLN A 95 9.34 -8.28 -0.52
C GLN A 95 7.93 -8.40 0.06
N PRO A 96 7.78 -8.61 1.38
CA PRO A 96 6.47 -8.72 1.98
C PRO A 96 5.77 -7.36 2.05
N THR A 97 4.45 -7.37 1.83
CA THR A 97 3.56 -6.22 1.95
C THR A 97 2.63 -6.36 3.15
N VAL A 98 1.85 -5.34 3.46
CA VAL A 98 0.80 -5.40 4.49
C VAL A 98 -0.20 -6.53 4.21
N LEU A 99 -0.48 -6.87 2.93
CA LEU A 99 -1.32 -8.01 2.62
C LEU A 99 -0.67 -9.35 3.01
N HIS A 100 0.64 -9.52 2.85
CA HIS A 100 1.36 -10.69 3.37
C HIS A 100 1.23 -10.79 4.89
N LEU A 101 1.35 -9.66 5.60
CA LEU A 101 1.09 -9.62 7.04
C LEU A 101 -0.33 -10.05 7.37
N TYR A 102 -1.33 -9.52 6.68
CA TYR A 102 -2.73 -9.88 6.92
C TYR A 102 -3.01 -11.37 6.70
N ILE A 103 -2.48 -11.95 5.63
CA ILE A 103 -2.61 -13.40 5.39
C ILE A 103 -1.98 -14.18 6.53
N TYR A 104 -0.76 -13.85 6.94
CA TYR A 104 -0.11 -14.52 8.07
C TYR A 104 -0.92 -14.38 9.37
N MET A 105 -1.38 -13.16 9.69
CA MET A 105 -2.17 -12.93 10.90
C MET A 105 -3.49 -13.69 10.91
N LEU A 106 -4.16 -13.74 9.75
CA LEU A 106 -5.40 -14.50 9.59
C LEU A 106 -5.17 -16.01 9.75
N GLU A 107 -4.15 -16.56 9.11
CA GLU A 107 -3.83 -17.98 9.23
C GLU A 107 -3.45 -18.35 10.66
N LYS A 108 -2.55 -17.60 11.27
CA LYS A 108 -2.00 -17.88 12.59
C LYS A 108 -3.00 -17.61 13.72
N TYR A 109 -3.59 -16.42 13.72
CA TYR A 109 -4.35 -15.92 14.87
C TYR A 109 -5.87 -15.89 14.68
N CYS A 110 -6.37 -15.93 13.44
CA CYS A 110 -7.80 -16.02 13.19
C CYS A 110 -8.27 -17.47 12.97
N LEU A 111 -7.50 -18.25 12.22
CA LEU A 111 -7.80 -19.65 11.92
C LEU A 111 -7.06 -20.64 12.84
N GLY A 112 -6.07 -20.18 13.61
CA GLY A 112 -5.34 -21.00 14.58
C GLY A 112 -4.42 -22.06 13.96
N LEU A 113 -3.87 -21.80 12.76
CA LEU A 113 -2.98 -22.73 12.07
C LEU A 113 -1.57 -22.74 12.71
N ASP A 114 -0.89 -23.88 12.58
CA ASP A 114 0.52 -23.98 12.97
C ASP A 114 1.43 -23.19 12.02
N ASP A 115 2.59 -22.69 12.51
CA ASP A 115 3.53 -21.90 11.70
C ASP A 115 3.96 -22.61 10.41
N SER A 116 4.01 -23.94 10.41
CA SER A 116 4.34 -24.75 9.23
C SER A 116 3.24 -24.78 8.16
N GLU A 117 2.03 -24.35 8.52
CA GLU A 117 0.85 -24.31 7.64
C GLU A 117 0.58 -22.90 7.13
N CYS A 118 1.18 -21.88 7.76
CA CYS A 118 1.07 -20.48 7.36
C CYS A 118 1.96 -20.15 6.15
N MET A 119 1.58 -19.15 5.37
CA MET A 119 2.35 -18.56 4.28
C MET A 119 2.73 -19.53 3.14
N ASN A 120 1.99 -20.60 2.94
CA ASN A 120 2.29 -21.63 1.93
C ASN A 120 1.13 -21.96 0.99
N GLY A 121 0.02 -21.26 1.09
CA GLY A 121 -1.16 -21.44 0.22
C GLY A 121 -1.99 -22.70 0.53
N SER A 122 -1.70 -23.43 1.60
CA SER A 122 -2.42 -24.67 1.93
C SER A 122 -3.76 -24.43 2.66
N SER A 123 -3.97 -23.23 3.19
CA SER A 123 -5.06 -22.92 4.11
C SER A 123 -6.44 -22.75 3.48
N ASP A 124 -6.55 -22.63 2.17
CA ASP A 124 -7.82 -22.26 1.49
C ASP A 124 -8.48 -21.00 2.12
N LEU A 125 -7.65 -20.05 2.57
CA LEU A 125 -8.01 -18.87 3.37
C LEU A 125 -9.22 -18.10 2.83
N LEU A 126 -9.30 -17.92 1.49
CA LEU A 126 -10.35 -17.15 0.84
C LEU A 126 -11.74 -17.83 0.91
N ASN A 127 -11.83 -19.08 1.32
CA ASN A 127 -13.07 -19.83 1.44
C ASN A 127 -13.45 -20.12 2.90
N GLN A 128 -12.55 -19.87 3.86
CA GLN A 128 -12.81 -20.16 5.26
C GLN A 128 -13.57 -19.04 5.97
N THR A 129 -14.40 -19.44 6.93
CA THR A 129 -15.05 -18.57 7.90
C THR A 129 -14.51 -18.93 9.28
N PRO A 130 -14.06 -17.98 10.10
CA PRO A 130 -13.61 -18.26 11.46
C PRO A 130 -14.72 -18.95 12.29
N ASP A 131 -14.36 -19.94 13.09
CA ASP A 131 -15.30 -20.65 13.96
C ASP A 131 -15.82 -19.76 15.09
N ALA A 132 -14.92 -18.96 15.67
CA ALA A 132 -15.25 -17.97 16.70
C ALA A 132 -14.19 -16.87 16.70
N VAL A 133 -14.62 -15.63 16.90
CA VAL A 133 -13.76 -14.46 17.14
C VAL A 133 -14.18 -13.84 18.45
N MET A 134 -13.24 -13.70 19.38
CA MET A 134 -13.50 -13.16 20.71
C MET A 134 -12.75 -11.85 20.92
N ASP A 135 -13.34 -10.94 21.69
CA ASP A 135 -12.65 -9.78 22.20
C ASP A 135 -12.08 -10.01 23.62
N CYS A 136 -11.23 -9.10 24.10
CA CYS A 136 -10.63 -9.18 25.44
C CYS A 136 -11.64 -9.02 26.59
N ASN A 137 -12.87 -8.57 26.33
CA ASN A 137 -13.95 -8.52 27.29
C ASN A 137 -14.73 -9.85 27.38
N GLY A 138 -14.35 -10.85 26.57
CA GLY A 138 -15.00 -12.13 26.48
C GLY A 138 -16.30 -12.13 25.68
N ASN A 139 -16.52 -11.13 24.85
CA ASN A 139 -17.65 -11.10 23.95
C ASN A 139 -17.33 -11.90 22.69
N ASP A 140 -18.32 -12.66 22.21
CA ASP A 140 -18.30 -13.26 20.89
C ASP A 140 -18.64 -12.19 19.85
N ILE A 141 -17.63 -11.82 19.04
CA ILE A 141 -17.74 -10.83 17.98
C ILE A 141 -17.71 -11.49 16.59
N THR A 142 -18.03 -12.78 16.48
CA THR A 142 -18.00 -13.54 15.24
C THR A 142 -19.01 -12.96 14.24
N GLY A 143 -18.53 -12.37 13.15
CA GLY A 143 -19.39 -11.76 12.12
C GLY A 143 -20.03 -12.77 11.17
N GLY A 144 -19.56 -14.03 11.16
CA GLY A 144 -20.08 -15.10 10.31
C GLY A 144 -19.72 -14.96 8.82
N MET A 145 -18.78 -14.08 8.49
CA MET A 145 -18.27 -13.85 7.15
C MET A 145 -16.93 -14.57 6.93
N LYS A 146 -16.38 -14.49 5.73
CA LYS A 146 -15.09 -15.12 5.44
C LYS A 146 -13.95 -14.45 6.22
N ALA A 147 -12.91 -15.23 6.50
CA ALA A 147 -11.68 -14.72 7.10
C ALA A 147 -11.06 -13.61 6.23
N LEU A 148 -11.07 -13.80 4.92
CA LEU A 148 -10.62 -12.82 3.94
C LEU A 148 -11.46 -12.90 2.67
N ASN A 149 -11.95 -11.76 2.19
CA ASN A 149 -12.53 -11.63 0.86
C ASN A 149 -12.00 -10.37 0.21
N ILE A 150 -11.39 -10.51 -0.96
CA ILE A 150 -10.75 -9.43 -1.72
C ILE A 150 -11.45 -9.28 -3.06
N THR A 151 -11.74 -8.04 -3.44
CA THR A 151 -12.21 -7.67 -4.79
C THR A 151 -11.26 -6.64 -5.39
N GLY A 152 -11.33 -6.51 -6.71
CA GLY A 152 -10.41 -5.64 -7.45
C GLY A 152 -9.20 -6.42 -7.95
N SER A 153 -8.15 -5.71 -8.21
CA SER A 153 -6.96 -6.26 -8.81
C SER A 153 -5.75 -5.44 -8.35
N SER A 154 -4.62 -5.82 -8.83
CA SER A 154 -3.32 -5.23 -8.50
C SER A 154 -3.35 -3.70 -8.27
N CYS A 155 -2.78 -3.20 -7.19
CA CYS A 155 -2.81 -1.81 -6.70
C CYS A 155 -4.20 -1.25 -6.34
N SER A 156 -5.21 -2.08 -6.30
CA SER A 156 -6.54 -1.68 -5.86
C SER A 156 -7.31 -2.88 -5.30
N MET A 157 -6.61 -3.77 -4.62
CA MET A 157 -7.23 -4.90 -3.93
C MET A 157 -7.98 -4.39 -2.70
N TYR A 158 -9.28 -4.37 -2.80
CA TYR A 158 -10.14 -3.91 -1.74
C TYR A 158 -10.62 -5.09 -0.89
N MET A 159 -10.38 -5.02 0.42
CA MET A 159 -10.84 -6.03 1.38
C MET A 159 -12.32 -5.78 1.68
N GLN A 160 -13.19 -6.68 1.21
CA GLN A 160 -14.62 -6.64 1.51
C GLN A 160 -14.97 -7.37 2.80
N GLN A 161 -14.16 -8.35 3.19
CA GLN A 161 -14.32 -9.09 4.44
C GLN A 161 -12.94 -9.34 5.03
N PHE A 162 -12.82 -9.11 6.31
CA PHE A 162 -11.60 -9.30 7.07
C PHE A 162 -11.92 -9.80 8.47
N TRP A 163 -11.22 -10.82 8.92
CA TRP A 163 -11.40 -11.41 10.26
C TRP A 163 -12.81 -11.91 10.55
N GLY A 164 -13.57 -12.30 9.53
CA GLY A 164 -14.96 -12.75 9.64
C GLY A 164 -15.99 -11.62 9.68
N HIS A 165 -15.58 -10.38 9.47
CA HIS A 165 -16.42 -9.18 9.41
C HIS A 165 -16.51 -8.60 8.00
N ASP A 166 -17.40 -7.61 7.81
CA ASP A 166 -17.54 -6.86 6.57
C ASP A 166 -16.45 -5.80 6.38
N GLU A 167 -16.65 -4.91 5.42
CA GLU A 167 -15.69 -3.86 5.02
C GLU A 167 -15.56 -2.68 6.00
N ASN A 168 -16.21 -2.73 7.17
CA ASN A 168 -16.11 -1.68 8.19
C ASN A 168 -14.80 -1.76 8.95
N LEU A 169 -13.70 -1.52 8.26
CA LEU A 169 -12.37 -1.52 8.86
C LEU A 169 -11.52 -0.35 8.38
N MET A 170 -10.62 0.06 9.24
CA MET A 170 -9.56 1.01 8.97
C MET A 170 -8.23 0.47 9.42
N TYR A 171 -7.16 0.88 8.75
CA TYR A 171 -5.82 0.58 9.20
C TYR A 171 -4.89 1.79 9.07
N TYR A 172 -3.94 1.86 9.97
CA TYR A 172 -2.91 2.88 10.04
C TYR A 172 -1.54 2.23 10.03
N ILE A 173 -0.61 2.89 9.38
CA ILE A 173 0.77 2.45 9.25
C ILE A 173 1.65 3.49 9.93
N ASN A 174 2.46 3.06 10.91
CA ASN A 174 3.30 3.98 11.68
C ASN A 174 2.51 5.17 12.25
N HIS A 175 1.29 4.90 12.73
CA HIS A 175 0.36 5.89 13.29
C HIS A 175 -0.12 6.94 12.28
N GLN A 176 0.01 6.67 10.98
CA GLN A 176 -0.40 7.55 9.90
C GLN A 176 -1.40 6.86 8.97
N TYR A 177 -2.32 7.62 8.42
CA TYR A 177 -3.19 7.13 7.36
C TYR A 177 -2.35 6.82 6.11
N PRO A 178 -2.42 5.60 5.54
CA PRO A 178 -1.59 5.21 4.42
C PRO A 178 -2.10 5.87 3.12
N LEU A 179 -1.49 6.99 2.75
CA LEU A 179 -1.82 7.69 1.51
C LEU A 179 -1.13 7.08 0.29
N GLN A 180 -1.87 7.06 -0.82
CA GLN A 180 -1.26 7.01 -2.15
C GLN A 180 -0.84 8.43 -2.60
N ALA A 181 0.05 8.49 -3.60
CA ALA A 181 0.46 9.74 -4.22
C ALA A 181 -0.71 10.59 -4.78
N ALA A 182 -1.87 9.98 -5.05
CA ALA A 182 -3.09 10.65 -5.53
C ALA A 182 -4.02 11.14 -4.41
N GLY A 183 -3.64 11.07 -3.13
CA GLY A 183 -4.46 11.52 -2.01
C GLY A 183 -5.50 10.52 -1.52
N TRP A 184 -5.56 9.31 -2.08
CA TRP A 184 -6.40 8.20 -1.62
C TRP A 184 -5.60 7.23 -0.76
N GLY A 185 -6.26 6.47 0.10
CA GLY A 185 -5.60 5.45 0.91
C GLY A 185 -4.95 4.37 0.03
N SER A 186 -3.72 3.96 0.38
CA SER A 186 -3.04 2.84 -0.25
C SER A 186 -3.70 1.52 0.15
N THR A 187 -3.79 0.57 -0.77
CA THR A 187 -4.29 -0.78 -0.47
C THR A 187 -3.19 -1.66 0.12
N ALA A 188 -3.57 -2.68 0.89
CA ALA A 188 -2.63 -3.51 1.66
C ALA A 188 -1.62 -4.29 0.79
N ASP A 189 -1.99 -4.59 -0.46
CA ASP A 189 -1.13 -5.27 -1.44
C ASP A 189 0.03 -4.42 -1.97
N TYR A 190 0.02 -3.14 -1.66
CA TYR A 190 0.84 -2.12 -2.23
C TYR A 190 1.84 -1.51 -1.24
N ILE A 191 1.56 -1.64 0.06
CA ILE A 191 2.41 -1.11 1.11
C ILE A 191 3.48 -2.14 1.47
N LEU A 192 4.74 -1.86 1.18
CA LEU A 192 5.87 -2.68 1.59
C LEU A 192 6.06 -2.63 3.10
N LEU A 193 6.35 -3.78 3.69
CA LEU A 193 6.73 -3.84 5.10
C LEU A 193 8.17 -3.38 5.29
N GLU A 194 8.40 -2.66 6.38
CA GLU A 194 9.72 -2.29 6.88
C GLU A 194 9.91 -2.77 8.31
N ASP A 195 11.16 -3.03 8.72
CA ASP A 195 11.44 -3.44 10.08
C ASP A 195 11.05 -2.35 11.09
N GLY A 196 10.35 -2.74 12.16
CA GLY A 196 9.84 -1.84 13.18
C GLY A 196 8.54 -1.10 12.81
N MET A 197 7.96 -1.35 11.64
CA MET A 197 6.68 -0.77 11.24
C MET A 197 5.55 -1.22 12.17
N THR A 198 4.66 -0.29 12.55
CA THR A 198 3.39 -0.61 13.22
C THR A 198 2.26 -0.67 12.20
N VAL A 199 1.39 -1.67 12.33
CA VAL A 199 0.19 -1.84 11.51
C VAL A 199 -0.99 -2.00 12.46
N ASP A 200 -1.78 -0.95 12.59
CA ASP A 200 -2.93 -0.88 13.50
C ASP A 200 -4.22 -1.01 12.68
N VAL A 201 -5.01 -2.04 12.96
CA VAL A 201 -6.27 -2.32 12.28
C VAL A 201 -7.42 -2.20 13.28
N ALA A 202 -8.45 -1.45 12.92
CA ALA A 202 -9.66 -1.33 13.72
C ALA A 202 -10.89 -1.69 12.89
N MET A 203 -11.68 -2.59 13.41
CA MET A 203 -13.00 -2.94 12.91
C MET A 203 -14.06 -2.16 13.69
N PHE A 204 -15.15 -1.77 13.04
CA PHE A 204 -16.23 -0.99 13.63
C PHE A 204 -17.58 -1.55 13.25
N THR A 205 -18.51 -1.57 14.19
CA THR A 205 -19.90 -1.99 13.94
C THR A 205 -20.70 -0.91 13.20
N ASP A 206 -20.29 0.37 13.33
CA ASP A 206 -21.00 1.51 12.75
C ASP A 206 -20.06 2.42 11.94
N TRP A 207 -20.48 2.74 10.72
CA TRP A 207 -19.84 3.73 9.84
C TRP A 207 -19.79 5.16 10.41
N SER A 208 -20.54 5.45 11.46
CA SER A 208 -20.47 6.76 12.12
C SER A 208 -19.09 7.10 12.67
N PHE A 209 -18.27 6.09 12.97
CA PHE A 209 -16.87 6.29 13.35
C PHE A 209 -16.13 7.21 12.36
N TRP A 210 -16.31 7.01 11.06
CA TRP A 210 -15.66 7.80 10.01
C TRP A 210 -16.16 9.25 9.95
N ASN A 211 -17.47 9.42 10.15
CA ASN A 211 -18.14 10.70 9.94
C ASN A 211 -18.10 11.57 11.19
N ASP A 212 -17.93 10.98 12.38
CA ASP A 212 -18.04 11.66 13.67
C ASP A 212 -16.71 11.94 14.36
N GLY A 213 -15.60 11.89 13.60
CA GLY A 213 -14.26 12.25 14.08
C GLY A 213 -13.56 11.14 14.83
N GLY A 214 -13.79 9.89 14.44
CA GLY A 214 -13.00 8.75 14.91
C GLY A 214 -11.50 8.95 14.61
N ALA A 215 -10.65 8.36 15.45
CA ALA A 215 -9.20 8.50 15.33
C ALA A 215 -8.47 7.26 15.83
N PHE A 216 -7.22 7.10 15.38
CA PHE A 216 -6.29 6.14 15.93
C PHE A 216 -5.48 6.81 17.05
N GLY A 217 -5.57 6.24 18.25
CA GLY A 217 -4.76 6.65 19.38
C GLY A 217 -3.41 5.95 19.37
N PHE A 218 -2.37 6.65 19.80
CA PHE A 218 -1.04 6.08 20.01
C PHE A 218 -0.30 6.85 21.09
N PHE A 219 0.67 6.20 21.74
CA PHE A 219 1.56 6.88 22.68
C PHE A 219 2.65 7.61 21.92
N ASP A 220 3.24 8.66 22.53
CA ASP A 220 4.36 9.40 21.94
C ASP A 220 5.61 8.55 21.72
N ARG A 221 5.60 7.30 22.22
CA ARG A 221 6.63 6.27 22.02
C ARG A 221 6.01 4.89 22.01
N ASP A 222 6.57 4.00 21.20
CA ASP A 222 6.18 2.59 21.17
C ASP A 222 6.77 1.81 22.37
N GLU A 223 7.88 2.31 22.97
CA GLU A 223 8.57 1.70 24.11
C GLU A 223 9.00 2.75 25.15
N TYR A 224 8.87 2.42 26.43
CA TYR A 224 9.29 3.23 27.57
C TYR A 224 10.19 2.44 28.50
N TYR A 225 11.30 3.04 28.94
CA TYR A 225 12.14 2.51 30.00
C TYR A 225 11.93 3.32 31.27
N VAL A 226 11.46 2.67 32.34
CA VAL A 226 11.03 3.31 33.58
C VAL A 226 11.70 2.66 34.76
N GLN A 227 12.26 3.45 35.66
CA GLN A 227 12.78 2.91 36.93
C GLN A 227 11.65 2.58 37.90
N ALA A 228 11.71 1.42 38.55
CA ALA A 228 10.79 1.04 39.58
C ALA A 228 10.79 2.09 40.72
N GLY A 229 9.62 2.61 41.06
CA GLY A 229 9.43 3.71 42.05
C GLY A 229 9.41 5.11 41.41
N ALA A 230 9.71 5.27 40.13
CA ALA A 230 9.66 6.57 39.46
C ALA A 230 8.24 6.98 39.05
N SER A 231 8.02 8.29 38.95
CA SER A 231 6.82 8.86 38.34
C SER A 231 7.13 9.27 36.90
N VAL A 232 6.27 8.88 35.95
CA VAL A 232 6.42 9.12 34.53
C VAL A 232 5.14 9.75 33.97
N GLU A 233 5.29 10.62 33.00
CA GLU A 233 4.22 11.15 32.16
C GLU A 233 4.14 10.33 30.88
N PHE A 234 2.92 9.95 30.48
CA PHE A 234 2.62 9.33 29.21
C PHE A 234 1.75 10.27 28.39
N SER A 235 2.11 10.48 27.15
CA SER A 235 1.33 11.30 26.22
C SER A 235 0.62 10.38 25.24
N VAL A 236 -0.71 10.52 25.16
CA VAL A 236 -1.53 9.86 24.14
C VAL A 236 -1.88 10.89 23.08
N LEU A 237 -1.57 10.55 21.86
CA LEU A 237 -1.78 11.35 20.67
C LEU A 237 -2.80 10.68 19.77
N LYS A 238 -3.31 11.39 18.80
CA LYS A 238 -4.17 10.86 17.75
C LYS A 238 -3.76 11.34 16.36
N THR A 239 -4.10 10.53 15.37
CA THR A 239 -4.13 10.90 13.96
C THR A 239 -5.57 10.84 13.47
N GLU A 240 -5.97 11.79 12.62
CA GLU A 240 -7.32 11.83 12.03
C GLU A 240 -7.57 10.60 11.14
N THR A 241 -8.83 10.15 11.06
CA THR A 241 -9.21 8.94 10.30
C THR A 241 -9.15 9.09 8.79
N ILE A 242 -9.19 10.31 8.29
CA ILE A 242 -9.16 10.59 6.85
C ILE A 242 -8.03 11.55 6.56
N ALA A 243 -7.25 11.25 5.53
CA ALA A 243 -6.21 12.14 5.05
C ALA A 243 -6.83 13.41 4.45
N CYS A 244 -6.31 14.57 4.85
CA CYS A 244 -6.68 15.85 4.28
C CYS A 244 -5.69 16.26 3.20
N GLU A 245 -6.17 16.91 2.12
CA GLU A 245 -5.31 17.38 1.01
C GLU A 245 -4.21 18.35 1.49
N ASP A 246 -4.48 19.11 2.56
CA ASP A 246 -3.51 20.01 3.18
C ASP A 246 -2.47 19.30 4.06
N GLY A 247 -2.59 17.99 4.24
CA GLY A 247 -1.71 17.18 5.07
C GLY A 247 -1.99 17.26 6.56
N SER A 248 -3.06 17.92 7.00
CA SER A 248 -3.40 18.08 8.44
C SER A 248 -3.67 16.76 9.15
N SER A 249 -4.04 15.70 8.42
CA SER A 249 -4.20 14.35 8.97
C SER A 249 -2.89 13.69 9.42
N TYR A 250 -1.74 14.24 9.07
CA TYR A 250 -0.43 13.75 9.50
C TYR A 250 0.09 14.48 10.75
N GLU A 251 -0.60 15.52 11.21
CA GLU A 251 -0.25 16.19 12.44
C GLU A 251 -0.78 15.37 13.63
N SER A 252 0.14 15.01 14.53
CA SER A 252 -0.22 14.40 15.79
C SER A 252 -0.91 15.43 16.68
N LYS A 253 -2.08 15.07 17.22
CA LYS A 253 -2.86 15.92 18.14
C LYS A 253 -3.02 15.24 19.49
N PRO A 254 -3.02 15.99 20.61
CA PRO A 254 -3.33 15.42 21.91
C PRO A 254 -4.70 14.73 21.90
N LEU A 255 -4.76 13.56 22.54
CA LEU A 255 -5.99 12.80 22.69
C LEU A 255 -6.42 12.81 24.17
N GLU A 256 -7.46 13.59 24.48
CA GLU A 256 -8.05 13.68 25.82
C GLU A 256 -9.10 12.61 26.07
N ASN A 257 -9.39 12.36 27.36
CA ASN A 257 -10.44 11.44 27.83
C ASN A 257 -10.18 9.97 27.45
N VAL A 258 -8.92 9.57 27.35
CA VAL A 258 -8.51 8.17 27.15
C VAL A 258 -8.18 7.54 28.49
N ASP A 259 -8.76 6.40 28.79
CA ASP A 259 -8.43 5.62 29.99
C ASP A 259 -7.18 4.79 29.72
N VAL A 260 -6.10 5.13 30.43
CA VAL A 260 -4.81 4.45 30.31
C VAL A 260 -4.67 3.43 31.42
N LYS A 261 -4.34 2.21 31.05
CA LYS A 261 -4.16 1.07 31.94
C LYS A 261 -2.83 0.37 31.70
N LEU A 262 -2.30 -0.25 32.73
CA LEU A 262 -1.11 -1.07 32.72
C LEU A 262 -1.53 -2.54 32.78
N TYR A 263 -1.04 -3.32 31.84
CA TYR A 263 -1.25 -4.76 31.74
C TYR A 263 0.06 -5.52 31.91
N ASP A 264 -0.04 -6.82 32.14
CA ASP A 264 1.10 -7.72 32.02
C ASP A 264 1.69 -7.68 30.59
N ALA A 265 2.86 -8.25 30.38
CA ALA A 265 3.55 -8.22 29.08
C ALA A 265 2.74 -8.84 27.93
N THR A 266 1.75 -9.68 28.23
CA THR A 266 0.86 -10.30 27.23
C THR A 266 -0.38 -9.47 26.92
N GLY A 267 -0.64 -8.40 27.69
CA GLY A 267 -1.83 -7.58 27.55
C GLY A 267 -3.11 -8.22 28.08
N THR A 268 -3.02 -9.34 28.82
CA THR A 268 -4.18 -10.11 29.28
C THR A 268 -4.64 -9.73 30.69
N GLU A 269 -3.72 -9.49 31.62
CA GLU A 269 -4.04 -9.18 33.02
C GLU A 269 -3.84 -7.70 33.30
N GLU A 270 -4.91 -6.99 33.68
CA GLU A 270 -4.83 -5.60 34.14
C GLU A 270 -4.09 -5.55 35.47
N ILE A 271 -2.94 -4.91 35.51
CA ILE A 271 -2.10 -4.74 36.70
C ILE A 271 -2.54 -3.53 37.50
N ASP A 272 -2.77 -2.39 36.83
CA ASP A 272 -3.22 -1.16 37.47
C ASP A 272 -3.91 -0.21 36.49
N TRP A 273 -4.80 0.62 37.03
CA TRP A 273 -5.36 1.75 36.28
C TRP A 273 -4.48 2.99 36.51
N ILE A 274 -3.96 3.54 35.42
CA ILE A 274 -3.04 4.70 35.43
C ILE A 274 -3.81 6.00 35.60
N GLY A 275 -4.89 6.17 34.84
CA GLY A 275 -5.72 7.38 34.86
C GLY A 275 -6.32 7.69 33.51
N THR A 276 -6.99 8.82 33.42
CA THR A 276 -7.56 9.36 32.17
C THR A 276 -6.72 10.53 31.70
N THR A 277 -6.46 10.62 30.39
CA THR A 277 -5.68 11.73 29.80
C THR A 277 -6.42 13.07 29.93
N ASP A 278 -5.66 14.11 30.21
CA ASP A 278 -6.16 15.50 30.27
C ASP A 278 -6.27 16.13 28.85
N ALA A 279 -6.63 17.41 28.78
CA ALA A 279 -6.76 18.16 27.52
C ALA A 279 -5.44 18.28 26.71
N SER A 280 -4.30 18.02 27.34
CA SER A 280 -2.99 17.92 26.66
C SER A 280 -2.64 16.49 26.26
N GLY A 281 -3.56 15.53 26.43
CA GLY A 281 -3.33 14.12 26.13
C GLY A 281 -2.43 13.42 27.16
N VAL A 282 -2.17 14.05 28.32
CA VAL A 282 -1.16 13.57 29.29
C VAL A 282 -1.82 12.88 30.46
N VAL A 283 -1.21 11.77 30.89
CA VAL A 283 -1.50 11.09 32.15
C VAL A 283 -0.21 10.81 32.90
N ARG A 284 -0.27 10.82 34.25
CA ARG A 284 0.88 10.58 35.13
C ARG A 284 0.68 9.35 35.99
N TYR A 285 1.72 8.55 36.11
CA TYR A 285 1.70 7.35 36.92
C TYR A 285 3.01 7.17 37.70
N THR A 286 2.88 6.59 38.91
CA THR A 286 4.03 6.21 39.74
C THR A 286 4.13 4.69 39.81
N PHE A 287 5.25 4.14 39.33
CA PHE A 287 5.53 2.70 39.31
C PHE A 287 5.90 2.20 40.73
N GLU A 288 4.91 2.13 41.63
CA GLU A 288 5.13 1.69 43.01
C GLU A 288 5.68 0.27 43.02
N GLN A 289 6.84 0.07 43.69
CA GLN A 289 7.48 -1.25 43.84
C GLN A 289 6.61 -2.32 44.50
N SER A 290 5.54 -1.91 45.17
CA SER A 290 4.55 -2.79 45.79
C SER A 290 3.58 -3.41 44.77
N LYS A 291 3.41 -2.78 43.61
CA LYS A 291 2.49 -3.18 42.54
C LYS A 291 3.23 -3.70 41.31
N VAL A 292 4.38 -3.12 41.01
CA VAL A 292 5.11 -3.36 39.74
C VAL A 292 6.54 -3.76 40.08
N THR A 293 6.99 -4.89 39.53
CA THR A 293 8.37 -5.39 39.67
C THR A 293 9.12 -5.15 38.35
N PRO A 294 10.48 -5.18 38.36
CA PRO A 294 11.23 -5.13 37.10
C PRO A 294 10.77 -6.22 36.13
N GLY A 295 10.52 -5.83 34.89
CA GLY A 295 9.97 -6.67 33.81
C GLY A 295 9.26 -5.84 32.75
N ASP A 296 8.69 -6.54 31.77
CA ASP A 296 7.96 -5.92 30.68
C ASP A 296 6.46 -5.86 30.98
N TYR A 297 5.85 -4.77 30.59
CA TYR A 297 4.43 -4.49 30.75
C TYR A 297 3.90 -3.86 29.46
N MET A 298 2.59 -3.89 29.28
CA MET A 298 1.90 -3.22 28.17
C MET A 298 1.05 -2.07 28.70
N LEU A 299 1.18 -0.90 28.07
CA LEU A 299 0.23 0.20 28.20
C LEU A 299 -0.87 0.05 27.17
N MET A 300 -2.11 0.28 27.59
CA MET A 300 -3.24 0.44 26.69
C MET A 300 -3.99 1.72 27.03
N GLY A 301 -4.18 2.57 26.02
CA GLY A 301 -5.07 3.72 26.08
C GLY A 301 -6.38 3.36 25.39
N LEU A 302 -7.47 3.35 26.13
CA LEU A 302 -8.76 2.82 25.71
C LEU A 302 -9.84 3.91 25.69
N ASP A 303 -10.75 3.84 24.72
CA ASP A 303 -11.96 4.70 24.69
C ASP A 303 -12.86 4.38 25.89
N GLN A 304 -13.51 5.39 26.44
CA GLN A 304 -14.47 5.19 27.56
C GLN A 304 -15.75 4.47 27.12
N ASN A 305 -16.06 4.50 25.80
CA ASN A 305 -17.20 3.82 25.21
C ASN A 305 -16.83 2.50 24.53
N LEU A 306 -15.71 1.92 24.89
CA LEU A 306 -15.18 0.73 24.25
C LEU A 306 -16.20 -0.43 24.25
N GLY A 307 -16.23 -1.20 23.18
CA GLY A 307 -17.19 -2.29 23.01
C GLY A 307 -18.61 -1.86 22.64
N THR A 308 -18.80 -0.61 22.25
CA THR A 308 -20.08 -0.08 21.77
C THR A 308 -19.88 0.65 20.44
N SER A 309 -20.98 0.86 19.70
CA SER A 309 -20.97 1.68 18.47
C SER A 309 -20.62 3.16 18.72
N ASP A 310 -20.53 3.59 19.97
CA ASP A 310 -20.15 4.95 20.34
C ASP A 310 -18.63 5.11 20.56
N ALA A 311 -17.84 4.05 20.45
CA ALA A 311 -16.38 4.11 20.48
C ALA A 311 -15.87 5.01 19.34
N ARG A 312 -14.90 5.88 19.64
CA ARG A 312 -14.33 6.86 18.72
C ARG A 312 -12.83 6.71 18.53
N TYR A 313 -12.18 5.85 19.30
CA TYR A 313 -10.74 5.67 19.25
C TYR A 313 -10.37 4.21 19.14
N ALA A 314 -9.48 3.89 18.19
CA ALA A 314 -8.73 2.65 18.22
C ALA A 314 -7.75 2.69 19.40
N PRO A 315 -7.42 1.55 20.05
CA PRO A 315 -6.55 1.50 21.21
C PRO A 315 -5.15 2.01 20.91
N ALA A 316 -4.64 2.88 21.79
CA ALA A 316 -3.21 3.20 21.84
C ALA A 316 -2.46 2.09 22.59
N THR A 317 -1.31 1.64 22.09
CA THR A 317 -0.49 0.60 22.74
C THR A 317 0.97 1.01 22.81
N ALA A 318 1.65 0.62 23.89
CA ALA A 318 3.09 0.77 24.04
C ALA A 318 3.64 -0.25 25.04
N ILE A 319 4.91 -0.60 24.93
CA ILE A 319 5.61 -1.47 25.87
C ILE A 319 6.30 -0.63 26.95
N VAL A 320 6.23 -1.07 28.20
CA VAL A 320 6.96 -0.47 29.32
C VAL A 320 7.93 -1.46 29.91
N HIS A 321 9.20 -1.17 29.81
CA HIS A 321 10.29 -1.89 30.47
C HIS A 321 10.55 -1.28 31.84
N VAL A 322 10.08 -1.92 32.91
CA VAL A 322 10.39 -1.51 34.28
C VAL A 322 11.74 -2.07 34.66
N VAL A 323 12.69 -1.20 34.98
CA VAL A 323 14.08 -1.57 35.31
C VAL A 323 14.46 -1.17 36.72
N GLU A 324 15.48 -1.82 37.31
CA GLU A 324 15.98 -1.48 38.64
C GLU A 324 16.70 -0.12 38.67
N SER A 325 17.44 0.18 37.62
CA SER A 325 18.16 1.45 37.47
C SER A 325 18.16 1.91 36.02
N LEU A 326 18.12 3.21 35.82
CA LEU A 326 18.31 3.88 34.55
C LEU A 326 19.78 4.33 34.42
N GLU A 327 20.33 4.21 33.22
CA GLU A 327 21.71 4.61 32.94
C GLU A 327 21.74 5.97 32.19
N PRO A 328 22.82 6.75 32.31
CA PRO A 328 22.96 7.98 31.54
C PRO A 328 23.04 7.67 30.04
N LEU A 329 22.42 8.54 29.23
CA LEU A 329 22.53 8.45 27.78
C LEU A 329 23.98 8.62 27.32
N THR A 330 24.46 7.72 26.45
CA THR A 330 25.83 7.75 25.89
C THR A 330 25.84 7.84 24.38
N GLY A 331 24.69 7.65 23.70
CA GLY A 331 24.63 7.77 22.25
C GLY A 331 23.20 7.59 21.71
N VAL A 332 23.02 7.97 20.44
CA VAL A 332 21.82 7.71 19.65
C VAL A 332 22.25 7.31 18.23
N THR A 333 21.52 6.42 17.61
CA THR A 333 21.68 6.05 16.20
C THR A 333 20.29 6.02 15.54
N LEU A 334 20.26 6.17 14.21
CA LEU A 334 19.06 5.92 13.43
C LEU A 334 19.20 4.56 12.72
N ASP A 335 18.07 3.93 12.42
CA ASP A 335 17.98 2.67 11.66
C ASP A 335 18.65 2.78 10.28
N ARG A 336 18.72 3.99 9.75
CA ARG A 336 19.43 4.30 8.50
C ARG A 336 20.10 5.67 8.54
N THR A 337 21.19 5.84 7.78
CA THR A 337 21.93 7.10 7.65
C THR A 337 21.63 7.84 6.36
N SER A 338 20.99 7.19 5.40
CA SER A 338 20.52 7.79 4.15
C SER A 338 19.38 6.99 3.57
N CYS A 339 18.51 7.65 2.81
CA CYS A 339 17.46 7.02 2.00
C CYS A 339 17.12 7.91 0.79
N GLU A 340 16.50 7.27 -0.20
CA GLU A 340 15.93 7.94 -1.36
C GLU A 340 14.43 7.62 -1.40
N LEU A 341 13.60 8.66 -1.49
CA LEU A 341 12.13 8.58 -1.42
C LEU A 341 11.51 9.27 -2.64
N ALA A 342 10.32 8.83 -3.02
CA ALA A 342 9.47 9.57 -3.96
C ALA A 342 8.74 10.72 -3.23
N PRO A 343 8.25 11.74 -3.95
CA PRO A 343 7.31 12.69 -3.37
C PRO A 343 6.06 11.99 -2.81
N ALA A 344 5.58 12.46 -1.66
CA ALA A 344 4.47 11.90 -0.89
C ALA A 344 4.69 10.48 -0.29
N GLU A 345 5.90 9.94 -0.39
CA GLU A 345 6.26 8.66 0.24
C GLU A 345 6.58 8.90 1.73
N PRO A 346 5.83 8.30 2.67
CA PRO A 346 6.12 8.41 4.10
C PRO A 346 7.17 7.39 4.53
N LEU A 347 8.01 7.78 5.47
CA LEU A 347 9.00 6.90 6.09
C LEU A 347 9.02 7.15 7.60
N LYS A 348 9.01 6.11 8.42
CA LYS A 348 9.34 6.22 9.85
C LYS A 348 10.83 5.97 10.05
N LEU A 349 11.53 6.92 10.65
CA LEU A 349 12.89 6.75 11.14
C LEU A 349 12.84 6.28 12.60
N ILE A 350 13.62 5.26 12.92
CA ILE A 350 13.70 4.67 14.25
C ILE A 350 15.00 5.12 14.92
N ALA A 351 14.86 5.81 16.06
CA ALA A 351 16.00 6.22 16.87
C ALA A 351 16.27 5.18 17.97
N THR A 352 17.48 4.60 17.98
CA THR A 352 17.94 3.68 19.01
C THR A 352 18.95 4.38 19.91
N VAL A 353 18.70 4.35 21.22
CA VAL A 353 19.56 4.98 22.22
C VAL A 353 20.54 3.98 22.83
N THR A 354 21.63 4.47 23.38
CA THR A 354 22.61 3.66 24.08
C THR A 354 22.90 4.30 25.44
N PRO A 355 22.80 3.57 26.55
CA PRO A 355 22.15 2.24 26.65
C PRO A 355 20.62 2.34 26.50
N GLU A 356 19.94 1.21 26.20
CA GLU A 356 18.48 1.19 26.01
C GLU A 356 17.71 1.70 27.25
N ASN A 357 18.22 1.40 28.43
CA ASN A 357 17.66 1.84 29.72
C ASN A 357 18.14 3.24 30.18
N ALA A 358 18.44 4.13 29.22
CA ALA A 358 18.82 5.50 29.57
C ALA A 358 17.68 6.29 30.24
N ALA A 359 18.04 7.25 31.08
CA ALA A 359 17.11 7.94 32.00
C ALA A 359 16.35 9.09 31.31
N GLY A 360 15.03 9.11 31.47
CA GLY A 360 14.15 10.28 31.22
C GLY A 360 14.39 10.98 29.89
N LEU A 361 14.24 10.28 28.79
CA LEU A 361 14.60 10.76 27.45
C LEU A 361 13.55 11.72 26.89
N THR A 362 14.02 12.74 26.19
CA THR A 362 13.22 13.59 25.32
C THR A 362 13.78 13.53 23.91
N TYR A 363 12.89 13.43 22.92
CA TYR A 363 13.26 13.35 21.51
C TYR A 363 12.87 14.65 20.82
N GLN A 364 13.75 15.16 19.97
CA GLN A 364 13.50 16.30 19.11
C GLN A 364 13.92 15.96 17.70
N TRP A 365 12.96 15.99 16.78
CA TRP A 365 13.19 15.77 15.37
C TRP A 365 13.21 17.10 14.62
N THR A 366 14.08 17.22 13.64
CA THR A 366 14.18 18.42 12.81
C THR A 366 14.55 18.05 11.39
N SER A 367 14.02 18.80 10.43
CA SER A 367 14.42 18.77 9.02
C SER A 367 15.26 20.00 8.69
N SER A 368 16.34 19.82 7.95
CA SER A 368 17.16 20.95 7.47
C SER A 368 16.48 21.72 6.32
N ASN A 369 15.51 21.10 5.65
CA ASN A 369 14.74 21.70 4.56
C ASN A 369 13.30 21.16 4.55
N GLU A 370 12.41 21.87 5.23
CA GLU A 370 11.00 21.47 5.36
C GLU A 370 10.20 21.59 4.05
N GLU A 371 10.70 22.29 3.03
CA GLU A 371 10.07 22.30 1.70
C GLU A 371 10.28 20.97 0.96
N VAL A 372 11.38 20.25 1.27
CA VAL A 372 11.67 18.93 0.70
C VAL A 372 10.99 17.83 1.50
N ALA A 373 11.19 17.82 2.82
CA ALA A 373 10.52 16.88 3.71
C ALA A 373 10.37 17.45 5.12
N HIS A 374 9.23 17.19 5.73
CA HIS A 374 8.93 17.45 7.13
C HIS A 374 9.09 16.17 7.95
N VAL A 375 9.43 16.29 9.23
CA VAL A 375 9.47 15.17 10.16
C VAL A 375 8.59 15.48 11.37
N SER A 376 7.75 14.52 11.75
CA SER A 376 6.93 14.62 12.97
C SER A 376 7.76 14.40 14.24
N ASP A 377 7.18 14.71 15.39
CA ASP A 377 7.75 14.48 16.73
C ASP A 377 8.00 13.00 17.06
N ILE A 378 7.39 12.07 16.31
CA ILE A 378 7.58 10.62 16.44
C ILE A 378 8.47 10.03 15.34
N GLY A 379 9.16 10.87 14.54
CA GLY A 379 10.11 10.42 13.52
C GLY A 379 9.51 10.01 12.17
N VAL A 380 8.22 10.32 11.92
CA VAL A 380 7.61 10.10 10.60
C VAL A 380 8.00 11.22 9.66
N VAL A 381 8.68 10.87 8.58
CA VAL A 381 9.09 11.76 7.50
C VAL A 381 8.02 11.77 6.43
N LYS A 382 7.56 12.95 6.04
CA LYS A 382 6.67 13.18 4.90
C LYS A 382 7.39 14.01 3.85
N THR A 383 7.45 13.51 2.63
CA THR A 383 8.13 14.18 1.51
C THR A 383 7.15 15.01 0.68
N PHE A 384 7.63 16.13 0.08
CA PHE A 384 6.80 17.05 -0.70
C PHE A 384 7.32 17.26 -2.12
N GLN A 385 8.57 17.73 -2.27
CA GLN A 385 9.16 18.05 -3.56
C GLN A 385 10.56 17.49 -3.68
N GLY A 386 11.05 17.32 -4.90
CA GLY A 386 12.40 16.85 -5.17
C GLY A 386 13.46 17.74 -4.54
N GLY A 387 14.51 17.12 -4.02
CA GLY A 387 15.63 17.81 -3.36
C GLY A 387 16.29 16.96 -2.29
N GLU A 388 17.11 17.58 -1.48
CA GLU A 388 17.85 16.93 -0.39
C GLU A 388 17.56 17.63 0.94
N THR A 389 17.44 16.84 2.01
CA THR A 389 17.32 17.33 3.38
C THR A 389 17.98 16.37 4.36
N ASP A 390 18.43 16.91 5.48
CA ASP A 390 18.94 16.13 6.60
C ASP A 390 17.87 16.08 7.70
N ILE A 391 17.41 14.89 8.04
CA ILE A 391 16.52 14.65 9.17
C ILE A 391 17.35 14.26 10.36
N THR A 392 17.27 15.05 11.42
CA THR A 392 18.08 14.86 12.64
C THR A 392 17.18 14.58 13.83
N CYS A 393 17.48 13.48 14.54
CA CYS A 393 16.94 13.20 15.87
C CYS A 393 17.96 13.60 16.92
N THR A 394 17.56 14.46 17.86
CA THR A 394 18.32 14.80 19.06
C THR A 394 17.64 14.23 20.26
N VAL A 395 18.35 13.40 21.03
CA VAL A 395 17.85 12.79 22.25
C VAL A 395 18.59 13.37 23.44
N THR A 396 17.83 13.80 24.46
CA THR A 396 18.38 14.38 25.69
C THR A 396 17.84 13.63 26.88
N ASP A 397 18.71 13.22 27.81
CA ASP A 397 18.32 12.58 29.07
C ASP A 397 17.97 13.59 30.17
N ALA A 398 17.44 13.10 31.30
CA ALA A 398 17.09 13.93 32.46
C ALA A 398 18.28 14.65 33.11
N ALA A 399 19.52 14.21 32.87
CA ALA A 399 20.73 14.85 33.34
C ALA A 399 21.25 15.94 32.39
N GLY A 400 20.64 16.07 31.22
CA GLY A 400 21.03 17.04 30.20
C GLY A 400 22.12 16.53 29.23
N ASN A 401 22.45 15.23 29.23
CA ASN A 401 23.29 14.65 28.20
C ASN A 401 22.49 14.57 26.90
N SER A 402 23.06 15.09 25.82
CA SER A 402 22.37 15.21 24.54
C SER A 402 23.21 14.65 23.40
N PHE A 403 22.60 13.80 22.58
CA PHE A 403 23.21 13.17 21.40
C PHE A 403 22.30 13.31 20.19
N SER A 404 22.87 13.37 19.01
CA SER A 404 22.11 13.51 17.76
C SER A 404 22.57 12.48 16.73
N ALA A 405 21.62 12.00 15.94
CA ALA A 405 21.86 11.18 14.76
C ALA A 405 21.09 11.76 13.57
N THR A 406 21.64 11.62 12.38
CA THR A 406 21.11 12.26 11.16
C THR A 406 20.97 11.22 10.06
N CYS A 407 19.83 11.29 9.35
CA CYS A 407 19.57 10.58 8.10
C CYS A 407 19.53 11.59 6.96
N HIS A 408 20.33 11.36 5.92
CA HIS A 408 20.28 12.15 4.69
C HIS A 408 19.15 11.62 3.80
N VAL A 409 18.18 12.47 3.49
CA VAL A 409 17.02 12.11 2.68
C VAL A 409 17.13 12.82 1.33
N THR A 410 17.15 12.03 0.25
CA THR A 410 17.04 12.52 -1.12
C THR A 410 15.62 12.24 -1.60
N VAL A 411 14.87 13.27 -1.96
CA VAL A 411 13.54 13.14 -2.57
C VAL A 411 13.70 13.33 -4.07
N ARG A 412 13.26 12.34 -4.85
CA ARG A 412 13.33 12.40 -6.32
C ARG A 412 12.47 13.54 -6.86
N GLU A 413 12.91 14.16 -7.95
CA GLU A 413 12.07 15.15 -8.64
C GLU A 413 10.87 14.44 -9.28
N SER A 414 9.68 15.03 -9.12
CA SER A 414 8.49 14.58 -9.82
C SER A 414 8.57 14.96 -11.29
N VAL A 415 8.47 13.96 -12.15
CA VAL A 415 8.40 14.15 -13.61
C VAL A 415 6.96 13.92 -14.05
N SER A 416 6.30 14.97 -14.50
CA SER A 416 4.89 14.92 -14.91
C SER A 416 4.70 14.20 -16.25
N VAL A 417 3.52 13.60 -16.42
CA VAL A 417 3.11 12.98 -17.68
C VAL A 417 2.84 14.05 -18.74
N GLU A 418 3.50 13.92 -19.87
CA GLU A 418 3.31 14.79 -21.04
C GLU A 418 2.23 14.23 -21.99
N SER A 419 2.20 12.91 -22.18
CA SER A 419 1.25 12.24 -23.05
C SER A 419 1.08 10.76 -22.72
N VAL A 420 -0.03 10.18 -23.19
CA VAL A 420 -0.26 8.74 -23.22
C VAL A 420 -0.67 8.34 -24.65
N THR A 421 -0.24 7.16 -25.07
CA THR A 421 -0.61 6.58 -26.36
C THR A 421 -1.08 5.14 -26.17
N LEU A 422 -1.86 4.63 -27.12
CA LEU A 422 -2.22 3.22 -27.21
C LEU A 422 -1.50 2.55 -28.37
N ASP A 423 -1.28 1.24 -28.25
CA ASP A 423 -0.65 0.41 -29.28
C ASP A 423 -1.50 0.33 -30.57
N ARG A 424 -2.78 0.73 -30.48
CA ARG A 424 -3.69 0.81 -31.63
C ARG A 424 -4.81 1.83 -31.42
N LYS A 425 -5.29 2.42 -32.52
CA LYS A 425 -6.41 3.37 -32.54
C LYS A 425 -7.73 2.71 -32.91
N LEU A 426 -7.65 1.66 -33.73
CA LEU A 426 -8.79 0.89 -34.20
C LEU A 426 -8.55 -0.60 -33.95
N THR A 427 -9.60 -1.35 -33.65
CA THR A 427 -9.52 -2.81 -33.62
C THR A 427 -10.89 -3.44 -33.87
N GLU A 428 -10.90 -4.65 -34.45
CA GLU A 428 -12.08 -5.41 -34.77
C GLU A 428 -12.09 -6.70 -33.99
N LEU A 429 -13.20 -6.99 -33.31
CA LEU A 429 -13.39 -8.19 -32.49
C LEU A 429 -14.68 -8.91 -32.86
N ARG A 430 -14.75 -10.18 -32.52
CA ARG A 430 -16.00 -10.95 -32.55
C ARG A 430 -16.56 -11.03 -31.12
N VAL A 431 -17.85 -11.22 -31.01
CA VAL A 431 -18.47 -11.46 -29.70
C VAL A 431 -17.80 -12.66 -29.02
N GLY A 432 -17.33 -12.45 -27.80
CA GLY A 432 -16.58 -13.42 -26.98
C GLY A 432 -15.06 -13.30 -27.10
N ASP A 433 -14.52 -12.52 -28.05
CA ASP A 433 -13.09 -12.29 -28.14
C ASP A 433 -12.59 -11.41 -26.99
N THR A 434 -11.35 -11.63 -26.59
CA THR A 434 -10.61 -10.80 -25.62
C THR A 434 -9.35 -10.23 -26.28
N LEU A 435 -8.97 -9.01 -25.88
CA LEU A 435 -7.80 -8.32 -26.39
C LEU A 435 -7.21 -7.43 -25.30
N LYS A 436 -5.90 -7.40 -25.14
CA LYS A 436 -5.22 -6.41 -24.29
C LYS A 436 -4.82 -5.20 -25.13
N LEU A 437 -5.24 -4.00 -24.71
CA LEU A 437 -4.68 -2.74 -25.18
C LEU A 437 -3.49 -2.38 -24.29
N ASN A 438 -2.38 -1.95 -24.92
CA ASN A 438 -1.21 -1.51 -24.19
C ASN A 438 -1.09 0.01 -24.30
N GLN A 439 -1.03 0.68 -23.14
CA GLN A 439 -0.72 2.10 -23.05
C GLN A 439 0.79 2.32 -22.97
N THR A 440 1.24 3.46 -23.50
CA THR A 440 2.59 3.96 -23.27
C THR A 440 2.48 5.39 -22.77
N VAL A 441 2.98 5.62 -21.56
CA VAL A 441 3.01 6.94 -20.91
C VAL A 441 4.34 7.60 -21.20
N PHE A 442 4.32 8.91 -21.48
CA PHE A 442 5.51 9.68 -21.81
C PHE A 442 5.63 10.94 -20.94
N PRO A 443 6.86 11.29 -20.49
CA PRO A 443 8.11 10.60 -20.71
C PRO A 443 8.20 9.26 -19.98
N GLU A 444 9.13 8.39 -20.40
CA GLU A 444 9.30 7.05 -19.82
C GLU A 444 9.64 7.10 -18.31
N ASN A 445 10.28 8.17 -17.86
CA ASN A 445 10.61 8.44 -16.46
C ASN A 445 9.56 9.32 -15.75
N ALA A 446 8.30 9.37 -16.25
CA ALA A 446 7.22 10.04 -15.51
C ALA A 446 7.01 9.37 -14.15
N SER A 447 6.85 10.20 -13.09
CA SER A 447 6.77 9.72 -11.69
C SER A 447 5.45 9.00 -11.39
N GLN A 448 4.37 9.35 -12.12
CA GLN A 448 3.05 8.76 -11.96
C GLN A 448 2.54 8.29 -13.31
N LYS A 449 2.53 6.97 -13.55
CA LYS A 449 2.11 6.37 -14.82
C LYS A 449 0.78 5.64 -14.75
N SER A 450 0.13 5.65 -13.59
CA SER A 450 -1.17 5.00 -13.43
C SER A 450 -2.22 5.60 -14.36
N CYS A 451 -3.09 4.74 -14.85
CA CYS A 451 -4.11 5.09 -15.84
C CYS A 451 -5.45 4.46 -15.49
N GLN A 452 -6.50 5.21 -15.74
CA GLN A 452 -7.87 4.72 -15.66
C GLN A 452 -8.41 4.37 -17.05
N TRP A 453 -9.14 3.27 -17.14
CA TRP A 453 -9.75 2.79 -18.37
C TRP A 453 -11.26 2.95 -18.34
N LYS A 454 -11.82 3.37 -19.46
CA LYS A 454 -13.26 3.56 -19.59
C LYS A 454 -13.74 3.11 -20.96
N SER A 455 -14.84 2.35 -21.00
CA SER A 455 -15.59 2.07 -22.22
C SER A 455 -16.76 3.05 -22.36
N SER A 456 -17.03 3.50 -23.58
CA SER A 456 -18.22 4.31 -23.88
C SER A 456 -19.51 3.48 -23.76
N ASP A 457 -19.42 2.15 -23.96
CA ASP A 457 -20.56 1.23 -23.81
C ASP A 457 -20.09 -0.14 -23.31
N LEU A 458 -20.30 -0.38 -22.01
CA LEU A 458 -19.94 -1.64 -21.33
C LEU A 458 -20.77 -2.84 -21.78
N SER A 459 -21.88 -2.63 -22.49
CA SER A 459 -22.70 -3.70 -23.05
C SER A 459 -22.13 -4.24 -24.37
N ILE A 460 -21.34 -3.43 -25.08
CA ILE A 460 -20.64 -3.81 -26.32
C ILE A 460 -19.23 -4.32 -26.00
N VAL A 461 -18.43 -3.51 -25.28
CA VAL A 461 -17.07 -3.89 -24.87
C VAL A 461 -16.87 -3.53 -23.41
N HIS A 462 -16.52 -4.51 -22.62
CA HIS A 462 -16.03 -4.30 -21.27
C HIS A 462 -14.51 -4.09 -21.32
N VAL A 463 -14.01 -3.15 -20.54
CA VAL A 463 -12.58 -2.96 -20.29
C VAL A 463 -12.34 -3.05 -18.78
N ASP A 464 -11.32 -3.78 -18.39
CA ASP A 464 -10.85 -3.79 -17.01
C ASP A 464 -9.77 -2.70 -16.80
N HIS A 465 -9.34 -2.54 -15.55
CA HIS A 465 -8.33 -1.56 -15.15
C HIS A 465 -6.92 -1.82 -15.74
N LEU A 466 -6.65 -3.02 -16.28
CA LEU A 466 -5.40 -3.37 -16.97
C LEU A 466 -5.46 -3.19 -18.48
N GLY A 467 -6.59 -2.70 -19.02
CA GLY A 467 -6.78 -2.55 -20.45
C GLY A 467 -7.18 -3.84 -21.19
N ASN A 468 -7.60 -4.89 -20.46
CA ASN A 468 -8.12 -6.09 -21.08
C ASN A 468 -9.55 -5.85 -21.54
N LEU A 469 -9.79 -6.05 -22.83
CA LEU A 469 -11.09 -5.92 -23.46
C LEU A 469 -11.80 -7.27 -23.48
N THR A 470 -13.10 -7.25 -23.30
CA THR A 470 -13.99 -8.39 -23.57
C THR A 470 -15.16 -7.92 -24.43
N ALA A 471 -15.26 -8.44 -25.65
CA ALA A 471 -16.34 -8.14 -26.59
C ALA A 471 -17.62 -8.88 -26.19
N LYS A 472 -18.69 -8.16 -25.85
CA LYS A 472 -19.95 -8.73 -25.32
C LYS A 472 -21.08 -8.77 -26.34
N ALA A 473 -21.21 -7.74 -27.19
CA ALA A 473 -22.27 -7.63 -28.18
C ALA A 473 -21.79 -6.89 -29.43
N ASN A 474 -22.51 -7.08 -30.55
CA ASN A 474 -22.23 -6.36 -31.79
C ASN A 474 -22.47 -4.85 -31.62
N GLY A 475 -21.58 -4.04 -32.18
CA GLY A 475 -21.62 -2.58 -32.12
C GLY A 475 -20.23 -1.96 -32.18
N VAL A 476 -20.14 -0.68 -31.88
CA VAL A 476 -18.86 0.04 -31.76
C VAL A 476 -18.78 0.70 -30.39
N ALA A 477 -17.67 0.51 -29.70
CA ALA A 477 -17.37 1.20 -28.44
C ALA A 477 -16.03 1.91 -28.52
N THR A 478 -15.92 3.04 -27.85
CA THR A 478 -14.65 3.76 -27.68
C THR A 478 -14.08 3.45 -26.31
N ILE A 479 -12.87 2.94 -26.30
CA ILE A 479 -12.10 2.70 -25.09
C ILE A 479 -11.18 3.90 -24.89
N THR A 480 -11.27 4.51 -23.72
CA THR A 480 -10.45 5.66 -23.34
C THR A 480 -9.55 5.27 -22.18
N VAL A 481 -8.26 5.52 -22.31
CA VAL A 481 -7.31 5.52 -21.22
C VAL A 481 -7.04 6.97 -20.79
N THR A 482 -7.00 7.23 -19.48
CA THR A 482 -6.72 8.55 -18.92
C THR A 482 -5.66 8.40 -17.84
N THR A 483 -4.57 9.18 -17.90
CA THR A 483 -3.54 9.18 -16.86
C THR A 483 -4.03 9.91 -15.61
N ASP A 484 -3.69 9.42 -14.44
CA ASP A 484 -4.01 10.08 -13.17
C ASP A 484 -3.20 11.37 -13.00
N ASP A 485 -1.94 11.38 -13.44
CA ASP A 485 -1.15 12.60 -13.56
C ASP A 485 -1.47 13.35 -14.84
N GLY A 486 -2.00 14.57 -14.70
CA GLY A 486 -2.23 15.51 -15.79
C GLY A 486 -3.40 15.16 -16.72
N SER A 487 -4.20 14.14 -16.41
CA SER A 487 -5.42 13.76 -17.15
C SER A 487 -5.22 13.67 -18.66
N LYS A 488 -4.06 13.14 -19.12
CA LYS A 488 -3.79 12.89 -20.54
C LYS A 488 -4.60 11.69 -20.99
N THR A 489 -5.10 11.74 -22.22
CA THR A 489 -6.00 10.70 -22.74
C THR A 489 -5.52 10.14 -24.07
N ALA A 490 -5.79 8.85 -24.28
CA ALA A 490 -5.74 8.22 -25.60
C ALA A 490 -6.97 7.33 -25.79
N VAL A 491 -7.34 7.11 -27.05
CA VAL A 491 -8.56 6.37 -27.39
C VAL A 491 -8.29 5.27 -28.40
N CYS A 492 -9.04 4.18 -28.25
CA CYS A 492 -9.13 3.11 -29.25
C CYS A 492 -10.61 2.84 -29.55
N ARG A 493 -10.99 2.84 -30.81
CA ARG A 493 -12.34 2.43 -31.23
C ARG A 493 -12.36 0.94 -31.52
N VAL A 494 -13.34 0.26 -30.98
CA VAL A 494 -13.47 -1.20 -31.06
C VAL A 494 -14.79 -1.53 -31.77
N ALA A 495 -14.70 -2.13 -32.94
CA ALA A 495 -15.86 -2.64 -33.66
C ALA A 495 -16.05 -4.13 -33.33
N VAL A 496 -17.22 -4.51 -32.83
CA VAL A 496 -17.56 -5.90 -32.54
C VAL A 496 -18.57 -6.39 -33.55
N GLY A 497 -18.20 -7.44 -34.32
CA GLY A 497 -19.04 -8.00 -35.38
C GLY A 497 -19.30 -7.05 -36.55
N LYS A 498 -18.60 -5.92 -36.61
CA LYS A 498 -18.60 -4.94 -37.68
C LYS A 498 -17.15 -4.77 -38.20
N LYS A 499 -16.98 -4.15 -39.38
CA LYS A 499 -15.69 -3.81 -39.92
C LYS A 499 -15.60 -2.31 -40.19
N PHE A 500 -14.50 -1.70 -39.78
CA PHE A 500 -14.23 -0.32 -40.15
C PHE A 500 -14.12 -0.19 -41.68
N GLY A 501 -14.80 0.80 -42.25
CA GLY A 501 -14.85 1.05 -43.67
C GLY A 501 -15.98 0.34 -44.44
N ASP A 502 -16.66 -0.67 -43.87
CA ASP A 502 -17.85 -1.30 -44.45
C ASP A 502 -19.11 -0.50 -44.00
N VAL A 503 -19.27 0.69 -44.58
CA VAL A 503 -20.29 1.65 -44.13
C VAL A 503 -21.69 1.35 -44.67
N ASN A 504 -21.81 0.47 -45.70
CA ASN A 504 -23.08 0.00 -46.23
C ASN A 504 -23.48 -1.39 -45.69
N SER A 505 -22.63 -1.98 -44.84
CA SER A 505 -22.82 -3.29 -44.18
C SER A 505 -23.06 -4.45 -45.16
N ASP A 506 -22.45 -4.41 -46.33
CA ASP A 506 -22.56 -5.48 -47.33
C ASP A 506 -21.47 -6.57 -47.18
N GLY A 507 -20.58 -6.39 -46.23
CA GLY A 507 -19.47 -7.30 -45.89
C GLY A 507 -18.20 -7.10 -46.72
N LYS A 508 -18.15 -6.08 -47.57
CA LYS A 508 -17.00 -5.68 -48.37
C LYS A 508 -16.61 -4.26 -48.03
N ILE A 509 -15.35 -3.95 -48.24
CA ILE A 509 -14.84 -2.58 -48.16
C ILE A 509 -14.39 -2.22 -49.58
N ASP A 510 -15.18 -1.40 -50.29
CA ASP A 510 -14.94 -1.05 -51.68
C ASP A 510 -15.24 0.43 -52.00
N THR A 511 -15.26 0.76 -53.30
CA THR A 511 -15.49 2.13 -53.74
C THR A 511 -16.89 2.65 -53.43
N THR A 512 -17.86 1.76 -53.16
CA THR A 512 -19.22 2.15 -52.78
C THR A 512 -19.23 2.77 -51.39
N ASP A 513 -18.47 2.17 -50.46
CA ASP A 513 -18.32 2.72 -49.12
C ASP A 513 -17.68 4.11 -49.12
N ALA A 514 -16.59 4.25 -49.88
CA ALA A 514 -15.96 5.56 -50.04
C ALA A 514 -16.94 6.61 -50.58
N MET A 515 -17.85 6.22 -51.47
CA MET A 515 -18.84 7.13 -52.02
C MET A 515 -19.88 7.55 -50.97
N TYR A 516 -20.27 6.66 -50.04
CA TYR A 516 -21.15 7.00 -48.93
C TYR A 516 -20.49 8.05 -48.02
N ILE A 517 -19.19 7.87 -47.69
CA ILE A 517 -18.47 8.84 -46.86
C ILE A 517 -18.30 10.18 -47.56
N LEU A 518 -17.99 10.20 -48.87
CA LEU A 518 -17.92 11.43 -49.64
C LEU A 518 -19.26 12.18 -49.67
N GLN A 519 -20.39 11.46 -49.77
CA GLN A 519 -21.71 12.06 -49.70
C GLN A 519 -21.99 12.61 -48.33
N PHE A 520 -21.59 11.91 -47.26
CA PHE A 520 -21.70 12.37 -45.88
C PHE A 520 -20.90 13.66 -45.68
N ALA A 521 -19.65 13.72 -46.13
CA ALA A 521 -18.77 14.87 -46.00
C ALA A 521 -19.32 16.15 -46.64
N ILE A 522 -20.16 16.03 -47.71
CA ILE A 522 -20.84 17.17 -48.34
C ILE A 522 -22.26 17.42 -47.85
N GLY A 523 -22.64 16.79 -46.70
CA GLY A 523 -23.95 16.98 -46.10
C GLY A 523 -25.11 16.25 -46.77
N LYS A 524 -24.83 15.20 -47.55
CA LYS A 524 -25.80 14.34 -48.26
C LYS A 524 -25.76 12.90 -47.72
N ALA A 525 -25.77 12.75 -46.40
CA ALA A 525 -25.75 11.43 -45.76
C ALA A 525 -26.93 10.55 -46.25
N SER A 526 -26.66 9.27 -46.56
CA SER A 526 -27.69 8.25 -46.77
C SER A 526 -28.17 7.71 -45.45
N GLU A 527 -29.48 7.39 -45.32
CA GLU A 527 -30.04 6.71 -44.17
C GLU A 527 -29.47 5.28 -44.00
N ASP A 528 -28.92 4.70 -45.06
CA ASP A 528 -28.34 3.36 -45.04
C ASP A 528 -26.85 3.33 -44.64
N MET A 529 -26.24 4.48 -44.33
CA MET A 529 -24.84 4.55 -43.95
C MET A 529 -24.65 4.26 -42.47
N ASP A 530 -23.82 3.26 -42.13
CA ASP A 530 -23.36 3.01 -40.77
C ASP A 530 -22.21 3.97 -40.42
N ALA A 531 -22.57 5.10 -39.77
CA ALA A 531 -21.60 6.11 -39.41
C ALA A 531 -20.61 5.66 -38.30
N GLU A 532 -20.93 4.59 -37.56
CA GLU A 532 -20.09 4.10 -36.46
C GLU A 532 -18.75 3.51 -36.96
N VAL A 533 -18.71 2.98 -38.19
CA VAL A 533 -17.51 2.38 -38.78
C VAL A 533 -16.89 3.22 -39.89
N ALA A 534 -17.36 4.46 -40.08
CA ALA A 534 -16.92 5.34 -41.15
C ALA A 534 -15.59 6.04 -40.90
N ASP A 535 -15.21 6.28 -39.67
CA ASP A 535 -13.93 6.87 -39.27
C ASP A 535 -12.84 5.78 -39.31
N THR A 536 -12.14 5.71 -40.44
CA THR A 536 -11.16 4.65 -40.75
C THR A 536 -9.72 5.03 -40.38
N ASN A 537 -9.47 6.29 -39.97
CA ASN A 537 -8.18 6.75 -39.47
C ASN A 537 -8.19 6.91 -37.92
N GLY A 538 -9.36 6.78 -37.27
CA GLY A 538 -9.51 6.86 -35.81
C GLY A 538 -9.27 8.27 -35.23
N ASP A 539 -9.43 9.34 -36.04
CA ASP A 539 -9.23 10.72 -35.60
C ASP A 539 -10.50 11.33 -34.96
N GLY A 540 -11.61 10.60 -35.00
CA GLY A 540 -12.92 11.00 -34.45
C GLY A 540 -13.77 11.83 -35.39
N VAL A 541 -13.32 12.06 -36.65
CA VAL A 541 -14.04 12.82 -37.67
C VAL A 541 -14.24 11.96 -38.90
N THR A 542 -15.47 11.86 -39.39
CA THR A 542 -15.75 11.20 -40.66
C THR A 542 -15.71 12.23 -41.78
N ASP A 543 -14.66 12.17 -42.61
CA ASP A 543 -14.46 13.13 -43.70
C ASP A 543 -13.87 12.49 -45.00
N THR A 544 -13.34 13.33 -45.87
CA THR A 544 -12.78 12.88 -47.14
C THR A 544 -11.49 12.08 -46.96
N THR A 545 -10.81 12.17 -45.83
CA THR A 545 -9.61 11.40 -45.54
C THR A 545 -9.95 9.91 -45.37
N ASP A 546 -11.05 9.61 -44.70
CA ASP A 546 -11.56 8.24 -44.52
C ASP A 546 -11.96 7.62 -45.84
N ALA A 547 -12.67 8.39 -46.66
CA ALA A 547 -13.01 7.94 -48.01
C ALA A 547 -11.77 7.60 -48.84
N MET A 548 -10.69 8.40 -48.69
CA MET A 548 -9.43 8.15 -49.40
C MET A 548 -8.76 6.86 -48.89
N LEU A 549 -8.77 6.59 -47.60
CA LEU A 549 -8.25 5.35 -47.02
C LEU A 549 -9.01 4.12 -47.55
N ILE A 550 -10.34 4.20 -47.60
CA ILE A 550 -11.16 3.13 -48.20
C ILE A 550 -10.81 2.91 -49.66
N LEU A 551 -10.64 3.98 -50.45
CA LEU A 551 -10.22 3.84 -51.85
C LEU A 551 -8.84 3.20 -51.97
N GLN A 552 -7.88 3.56 -51.15
CA GLN A 552 -6.56 2.94 -51.11
C GLN A 552 -6.64 1.45 -50.75
N TYR A 553 -7.49 1.10 -49.80
CA TYR A 553 -7.76 -0.29 -49.43
C TYR A 553 -8.41 -1.06 -50.59
N ALA A 554 -9.45 -0.52 -51.21
CA ALA A 554 -10.19 -1.13 -52.30
C ALA A 554 -9.32 -1.43 -53.53
N VAL A 555 -8.30 -0.60 -53.80
CA VAL A 555 -7.36 -0.82 -54.93
C VAL A 555 -6.10 -1.59 -54.50
N GLY A 556 -6.02 -2.04 -53.23
CA GLY A 556 -4.91 -2.84 -52.72
C GLY A 556 -3.61 -2.05 -52.47
N MET A 557 -3.69 -0.72 -52.33
CA MET A 557 -2.54 0.12 -51.94
C MET A 557 -2.19 -0.02 -50.44
N ILE A 558 -3.20 -0.29 -49.60
CA ILE A 558 -3.05 -0.66 -48.20
C ILE A 558 -3.80 -1.96 -47.95
N SER A 559 -3.36 -2.78 -47.01
CA SER A 559 -3.97 -4.05 -46.63
C SER A 559 -4.84 -3.96 -45.40
N GLU A 560 -4.70 -2.88 -44.65
CA GLU A 560 -5.43 -2.57 -43.39
C GLU A 560 -5.42 -1.06 -43.16
N PHE A 561 -6.36 -0.57 -42.38
CA PHE A 561 -6.33 0.80 -41.90
C PHE A 561 -5.27 0.91 -40.80
N GLU A 562 -4.63 2.08 -40.65
CA GLU A 562 -3.63 2.26 -39.59
C GLU A 562 -4.25 1.93 -38.23
N GLN A 563 -3.66 0.94 -37.58
CA GLN A 563 -4.04 0.48 -36.25
C GLN A 563 -3.49 1.41 -35.19
#